data_d0834ca20be0599ce32712481b2d8ed7
#
_entry.id   d0834ca20be0599ce32712481b2d8ed7
#
_cell.length_a   1.000
_cell.length_b   1.000
_cell.length_c   1.000
_cell.angle_alpha   90.00
_cell.angle_beta   90.00
_cell.angle_gamma   90.00
#
_symmetry.space_group_name_H-M   'P 1'
#
loop_
_entity.id
_entity.type
_entity.pdbx_description
1 polymer ?
#
loop_
_entity_poly.entity_id
_entity_poly.type
_entity_poly.pdbx_seq_one_letter_code
_entity_poly.pdbx_strand_id
1 'polypeptide(L)'
;LATCTFTVTVIDDDAPVAICQDLTVILDDTGNATITANQLNFGSNDNCGIGNLDIDIDTFDCSNVGANEVTLTVTDIHGNTATCVSTVTVLDLTDPIAVCQDITLELGDDGTVTIDPLAVDGGSSDACGIASYELNIDTLDCSNLGNTTVILTVTDVNGNESSCSAIVTLEDNTPLELVCNDVTVELNQDGVAFITPSLVAEVIDGCGTSTVTVDVEEVSCADIGTPVTVNVFANDGNGNSAVCSVIVTVVDLLGPQIVCPDDQVVNLDADGTYTLGNYIADGSATATDNCTDPVTIFSQDPAPGTTLGLGIQVVNFTAEDEYGNVSTCSFELDVQDILGNNNTEDFASLVLYPNPADSKVNLSNPRQIDLNNVTIYDLTGRIVNKIDLSTMGSEITIDISTLANATYMLVIKGSQGTSTKQLIVNNY
;
A
#
# COMPACT_ATOMS: atom_id res chain seq x y z
N LEU A 1 108.93 7.26 -80.88
CA LEU A 1 108.12 6.50 -80.04
C LEU A 1 106.63 6.91 -80.26
N ALA A 2 105.86 5.98 -80.80
CA ALA A 2 104.44 6.17 -80.84
C ALA A 2 103.82 5.76 -79.53
N THR A 3 103.13 6.59 -78.84
CA THR A 3 102.36 6.34 -77.64
C THR A 3 100.93 6.01 -78.03
N CYS A 4 100.44 4.85 -77.60
CA CYS A 4 99.07 4.50 -77.74
C CYS A 4 98.43 4.66 -76.37
N THR A 5 97.41 5.50 -76.33
CA THR A 5 96.59 5.66 -75.14
C THR A 5 95.29 4.90 -75.32
N PHE A 6 94.90 4.10 -74.33
CA PHE A 6 93.61 3.46 -74.31
C PHE A 6 92.86 3.89 -72.98
N THR A 7 91.63 3.98 -73.10
CA THR A 7 90.76 4.32 -71.95
C THR A 7 90.26 2.99 -71.38
N VAL A 8 90.46 2.80 -70.05
CA VAL A 8 89.82 1.73 -69.30
C VAL A 8 88.64 2.36 -68.59
N THR A 9 87.45 1.86 -68.92
CA THR A 9 86.23 2.23 -68.17
C THR A 9 86.00 1.12 -67.21
N VAL A 10 86.00 1.47 -65.96
CA VAL A 10 85.57 0.57 -64.87
C VAL A 10 84.02 0.75 -64.69
N ILE A 11 83.30 -0.31 -64.88
CA ILE A 11 81.84 -0.34 -64.72
C ILE A 11 81.54 -1.18 -63.47
N ASP A 12 80.70 -0.65 -62.68
CA ASP A 12 80.11 -1.40 -61.57
C ASP A 12 78.72 -1.88 -61.98
N ASP A 13 78.48 -3.19 -62.00
CA ASP A 13 77.27 -3.86 -62.39
C ASP A 13 76.75 -4.79 -61.22
N ASP A 14 77.43 -4.71 -60.07
CA ASP A 14 76.98 -5.39 -58.85
C ASP A 14 75.81 -4.60 -58.22
N ALA A 15 74.75 -5.30 -57.87
CA ALA A 15 73.61 -4.70 -57.14
C ALA A 15 73.92 -4.59 -55.66
N PRO A 16 73.45 -3.56 -55.00
CA PRO A 16 73.59 -3.41 -53.52
C PRO A 16 72.87 -4.57 -52.77
N VAL A 17 73.32 -4.83 -51.57
CA VAL A 17 72.61 -5.71 -50.63
C VAL A 17 71.63 -4.88 -49.89
N ALA A 18 70.34 -5.07 -50.14
CA ALA A 18 69.25 -4.41 -49.45
C ALA A 18 68.88 -5.22 -48.16
N ILE A 19 68.93 -4.53 -47.04
CA ILE A 19 68.57 -5.13 -45.66
C ILE A 19 67.61 -4.20 -45.02
N CYS A 20 66.37 -4.71 -44.77
CA CYS A 20 65.31 -4.00 -44.11
C CYS A 20 65.11 -4.44 -42.65
N GLN A 21 64.47 -3.61 -41.88
CA GLN A 21 63.91 -3.90 -40.60
C GLN A 21 62.46 -3.49 -40.54
N ASP A 22 61.66 -4.21 -39.79
CA ASP A 22 60.27 -3.86 -39.49
C ASP A 22 60.23 -2.59 -38.61
N LEU A 23 59.17 -1.82 -38.80
CA LEU A 23 58.95 -0.52 -38.10
C LEU A 23 57.53 -0.50 -37.52
N THR A 24 57.39 0.06 -36.34
CA THR A 24 56.11 0.45 -35.81
C THR A 24 56.00 1.98 -35.79
N VAL A 25 54.90 2.50 -36.31
CA VAL A 25 54.60 3.94 -36.31
C VAL A 25 53.23 4.16 -35.67
N ILE A 26 53.07 5.31 -35.03
CA ILE A 26 51.83 5.73 -34.40
C ILE A 26 51.28 6.90 -35.20
N LEU A 27 49.98 6.88 -35.48
CA LEU A 27 49.29 8.00 -36.08
C LEU A 27 49.28 9.20 -35.11
N ASP A 28 49.39 10.37 -35.66
CA ASP A 28 49.24 11.63 -34.91
C ASP A 28 47.77 11.99 -34.67
N ASP A 29 47.50 13.08 -33.93
CA ASP A 29 46.13 13.56 -33.61
C ASP A 29 45.31 13.92 -34.86
N THR A 30 45.92 13.95 -36.05
CA THR A 30 45.22 14.16 -37.33
C THR A 30 45.01 12.86 -38.09
N GLY A 31 45.37 11.71 -37.49
CA GLY A 31 45.24 10.38 -38.09
C GLY A 31 46.28 10.10 -39.17
N ASN A 32 47.49 10.73 -39.13
CA ASN A 32 48.51 10.55 -40.13
C ASN A 32 49.85 10.14 -39.51
N ALA A 33 50.63 9.40 -40.26
CA ALA A 33 52.03 9.13 -39.92
C ALA A 33 52.90 9.15 -41.20
N THR A 34 54.16 9.49 -41.05
CA THR A 34 55.14 9.46 -42.15
C THR A 34 56.38 8.72 -41.74
N ILE A 35 56.99 8.03 -42.71
CA ILE A 35 58.25 7.35 -42.49
C ILE A 35 59.25 7.81 -43.57
N THR A 36 60.48 7.49 -43.32
CA THR A 36 61.58 7.74 -44.26
C THR A 36 62.29 6.43 -44.67
N ALA A 37 62.85 6.32 -45.82
CA ALA A 37 63.63 5.18 -46.27
C ALA A 37 64.74 4.79 -45.27
N ASN A 38 65.32 5.78 -44.59
CA ASN A 38 66.40 5.55 -43.62
C ASN A 38 65.91 4.77 -42.38
N GLN A 39 64.64 4.89 -41.99
CA GLN A 39 64.05 4.19 -40.84
C GLN A 39 63.87 2.69 -41.13
N LEU A 40 63.63 2.32 -42.38
CA LEU A 40 63.54 0.92 -42.81
C LEU A 40 64.87 0.30 -43.13
N ASN A 41 65.90 1.08 -43.47
CA ASN A 41 67.24 0.57 -43.81
C ASN A 41 67.95 0.06 -42.57
N PHE A 42 68.30 -1.24 -42.56
CA PHE A 42 69.05 -1.89 -41.48
C PHE A 42 70.51 -2.24 -41.94
N GLY A 43 71.21 -1.27 -42.54
CA GLY A 43 72.57 -1.45 -42.91
C GLY A 43 72.77 -2.04 -44.30
N SER A 44 71.89 -1.68 -45.25
CA SER A 44 72.11 -1.98 -46.67
C SER A 44 73.49 -1.49 -47.07
N ASN A 45 74.22 -2.23 -47.93
CA ASN A 45 75.56 -1.91 -48.27
C ASN A 45 75.86 -2.28 -49.73
N ASP A 46 76.90 -1.68 -50.23
CA ASP A 46 77.45 -1.90 -51.58
C ASP A 46 78.98 -1.74 -51.58
N ASN A 47 79.65 -2.41 -52.50
CA ASN A 47 81.13 -2.37 -52.65
C ASN A 47 81.67 -0.99 -53.12
N CYS A 48 80.81 -0.25 -53.84
CA CYS A 48 81.15 1.11 -54.42
C CYS A 48 80.42 2.23 -53.66
N GLY A 49 79.38 1.92 -52.83
CA GLY A 49 78.64 2.80 -51.94
C GLY A 49 77.20 3.00 -52.36
N ILE A 50 76.33 3.33 -51.37
CA ILE A 50 74.92 3.61 -51.59
C ILE A 50 74.77 5.08 -52.11
N GLY A 51 73.98 5.23 -53.16
CA GLY A 51 73.64 6.51 -53.77
C GLY A 51 72.31 7.06 -53.33
N ASN A 52 71.28 6.20 -53.23
CA ASN A 52 69.91 6.60 -52.79
C ASN A 52 69.19 5.47 -52.10
N LEU A 53 68.30 5.86 -51.18
CA LEU A 53 67.30 4.98 -50.54
C LEU A 53 65.94 5.56 -50.86
N ASP A 54 65.00 4.75 -51.30
CA ASP A 54 63.66 5.14 -51.67
C ASP A 54 62.66 4.11 -51.18
N ILE A 55 61.43 4.55 -50.86
CA ILE A 55 60.35 3.64 -50.38
C ILE A 55 59.12 3.91 -51.25
N ASP A 56 58.34 2.87 -51.47
CA ASP A 56 57.09 2.91 -52.22
C ASP A 56 55.93 3.56 -51.49
N ILE A 57 55.90 3.47 -50.11
CA ILE A 57 54.90 4.08 -49.23
C ILE A 57 55.65 4.84 -48.17
N ASP A 58 55.43 6.11 -48.04
CA ASP A 58 56.06 7.00 -47.06
C ASP A 58 55.03 7.66 -46.10
N THR A 59 53.72 7.57 -46.41
CA THR A 59 52.61 8.16 -45.67
C THR A 59 51.57 7.11 -45.36
N PHE A 60 51.03 7.17 -44.17
CA PHE A 60 49.97 6.30 -43.66
C PHE A 60 48.88 7.14 -43.08
N ASP A 61 47.65 6.63 -43.20
CA ASP A 61 46.47 7.21 -42.58
C ASP A 61 45.68 6.11 -41.82
N CYS A 62 44.49 6.45 -41.29
CA CYS A 62 43.63 5.54 -40.53
C CYS A 62 43.27 4.26 -41.32
N SER A 63 43.26 4.29 -42.63
CA SER A 63 42.96 3.09 -43.43
C SER A 63 44.12 2.08 -43.47
N ASN A 64 45.28 2.49 -43.01
CA ASN A 64 46.50 1.69 -42.94
C ASN A 64 46.74 1.10 -41.56
N VAL A 65 45.86 1.27 -40.55
CA VAL A 65 46.02 0.67 -39.22
C VAL A 65 46.18 -0.83 -39.36
N GLY A 66 47.25 -1.37 -38.74
CA GLY A 66 47.67 -2.75 -38.88
C GLY A 66 48.99 -2.91 -39.64
N ALA A 67 49.21 -4.06 -40.21
CA ALA A 67 50.46 -4.41 -40.93
C ALA A 67 50.39 -4.01 -42.39
N ASN A 68 51.37 -3.21 -42.82
CA ASN A 68 51.54 -2.79 -44.20
C ASN A 68 52.89 -3.25 -44.70
N GLU A 69 52.97 -3.78 -45.92
CA GLU A 69 54.24 -4.14 -46.59
C GLU A 69 54.75 -2.89 -47.27
N VAL A 70 56.04 -2.52 -47.03
CA VAL A 70 56.69 -1.41 -47.59
C VAL A 70 58.00 -1.89 -48.25
N THR A 71 58.21 -1.55 -49.51
CA THR A 71 59.41 -1.94 -50.27
C THR A 71 60.45 -0.82 -50.19
N LEU A 72 61.63 -1.18 -49.59
CA LEU A 72 62.80 -0.32 -49.68
C LEU A 72 63.56 -0.64 -50.95
N THR A 73 63.81 0.36 -51.79
CA THR A 73 64.73 0.30 -52.96
C THR A 73 66.01 0.98 -52.60
N VAL A 74 67.07 0.20 -52.68
CA VAL A 74 68.48 0.66 -52.49
C VAL A 74 69.10 0.82 -53.82
N THR A 75 69.64 2.01 -54.12
CA THR A 75 70.32 2.32 -55.36
C THR A 75 71.76 2.70 -55.03
N ASP A 76 72.74 2.06 -55.70
CA ASP A 76 74.13 2.43 -55.54
C ASP A 76 74.48 3.76 -56.28
N ILE A 77 75.71 4.20 -56.19
CA ILE A 77 76.17 5.45 -56.89
C ILE A 77 76.26 5.27 -58.42
N HIS A 78 76.16 4.05 -58.94
CA HIS A 78 76.22 3.74 -60.36
C HIS A 78 74.82 3.42 -60.95
N GLY A 79 73.78 3.35 -60.12
CA GLY A 79 72.42 3.15 -60.58
C GLY A 79 71.93 1.69 -60.56
N ASN A 80 72.66 0.71 -59.99
CA ASN A 80 72.19 -0.64 -59.78
C ASN A 80 71.26 -0.63 -58.58
N THR A 81 70.25 -1.45 -58.61
CA THR A 81 69.18 -1.47 -57.55
C THR A 81 68.98 -2.84 -56.97
N ALA A 82 68.64 -2.85 -55.66
CA ALA A 82 68.12 -4.03 -54.97
C ALA A 82 66.98 -3.60 -54.08
N THR A 83 66.08 -4.51 -53.78
CA THR A 83 64.89 -4.24 -52.91
C THR A 83 64.81 -5.23 -51.75
N CYS A 84 64.21 -4.77 -50.64
CA CYS A 84 63.77 -5.62 -49.62
C CYS A 84 62.37 -5.15 -49.09
N VAL A 85 61.56 -6.04 -48.59
CA VAL A 85 60.25 -5.75 -48.08
C VAL A 85 60.31 -5.77 -46.55
N SER A 86 59.67 -4.78 -45.94
CA SER A 86 59.58 -4.57 -44.47
C SER A 86 58.13 -4.45 -44.07
N THR A 87 57.75 -4.97 -42.89
CA THR A 87 56.46 -4.78 -42.33
C THR A 87 56.45 -3.49 -41.49
N VAL A 88 55.62 -2.51 -41.92
CA VAL A 88 55.33 -1.30 -41.13
C VAL A 88 54.02 -1.55 -40.41
N THR A 89 54.06 -1.66 -39.08
CA THR A 89 52.87 -1.78 -38.25
C THR A 89 52.41 -0.38 -37.85
N VAL A 90 51.26 0.04 -38.34
CA VAL A 90 50.63 1.31 -38.03
C VAL A 90 49.67 1.13 -36.86
N LEU A 91 49.83 1.93 -35.84
CA LEU A 91 48.98 1.92 -34.65
C LEU A 91 48.27 3.27 -34.50
N ASP A 92 46.99 3.20 -34.18
CA ASP A 92 46.28 4.33 -33.60
C ASP A 92 46.19 4.13 -32.10
N LEU A 93 46.74 5.05 -31.34
CA LEU A 93 46.74 5.08 -29.86
C LEU A 93 46.18 6.44 -29.37
N THR A 94 45.56 7.20 -30.25
CA THR A 94 44.96 8.49 -29.94
C THR A 94 43.56 8.25 -29.38
N ASP A 95 43.36 8.70 -28.17
CA ASP A 95 42.01 8.62 -27.55
C ASP A 95 41.04 9.58 -28.25
N PRO A 96 39.78 9.19 -28.49
CA PRO A 96 38.78 10.07 -29.01
C PRO A 96 38.53 11.28 -28.14
N ILE A 97 38.11 12.39 -28.70
CA ILE A 97 37.68 13.58 -27.94
C ILE A 97 36.19 13.38 -27.58
N ALA A 98 35.92 13.04 -26.33
CA ALA A 98 34.57 12.92 -25.84
C ALA A 98 33.99 14.28 -25.46
N VAL A 99 32.85 14.64 -26.04
CA VAL A 99 32.09 15.87 -25.77
C VAL A 99 30.65 15.49 -25.43
N CYS A 100 30.20 15.87 -24.22
CA CYS A 100 28.83 15.62 -23.76
C CYS A 100 27.98 16.89 -23.82
N GLN A 101 26.67 16.70 -23.91
CA GLN A 101 25.68 17.75 -23.76
C GLN A 101 24.60 17.30 -22.76
N ASP A 102 24.11 18.27 -21.99
CA ASP A 102 22.97 18.05 -21.08
C ASP A 102 21.69 17.92 -21.92
N ILE A 103 20.78 17.05 -21.42
CA ILE A 103 19.49 16.82 -22.08
C ILE A 103 18.35 16.79 -21.02
N THR A 104 17.14 17.05 -21.49
CA THR A 104 15.92 16.87 -20.73
C THR A 104 15.10 15.77 -21.37
N LEU A 105 14.61 14.84 -20.58
CA LEU A 105 13.76 13.74 -20.99
C LEU A 105 12.48 13.75 -20.19
N GLU A 106 11.41 13.30 -20.82
CA GLU A 106 10.12 13.06 -20.18
C GLU A 106 9.95 11.57 -19.86
N LEU A 107 9.34 11.29 -18.73
CA LEU A 107 9.02 9.93 -18.35
C LEU A 107 7.94 9.36 -19.27
N GLY A 108 8.06 8.09 -19.64
CA GLY A 108 7.01 7.39 -20.38
C GLY A 108 5.82 6.99 -19.50
N ASP A 109 4.70 6.63 -20.13
CA ASP A 109 3.48 6.19 -19.44
C ASP A 109 3.68 4.96 -18.54
N ASP A 110 4.74 4.18 -18.79
CA ASP A 110 5.14 3.02 -18.02
C ASP A 110 6.05 3.35 -16.83
N GLY A 111 6.31 4.64 -16.60
CA GLY A 111 7.19 5.12 -15.52
C GLY A 111 8.67 4.94 -15.80
N THR A 112 9.07 4.71 -17.07
CA THR A 112 10.48 4.55 -17.49
C THR A 112 10.81 5.35 -18.74
N VAL A 113 12.09 5.64 -18.93
CA VAL A 113 12.62 6.20 -20.17
C VAL A 113 14.03 5.69 -20.44
N THR A 114 14.31 5.38 -21.71
CA THR A 114 15.65 4.96 -22.15
C THR A 114 16.39 6.15 -22.71
N ILE A 115 17.67 6.31 -22.33
CA ILE A 115 18.55 7.37 -22.82
C ILE A 115 19.22 6.86 -24.09
N ASP A 116 19.06 7.56 -25.21
CA ASP A 116 19.90 7.34 -26.40
C ASP A 116 21.29 7.92 -26.16
N PRO A 117 22.38 7.12 -26.21
CA PRO A 117 23.72 7.64 -26.05
C PRO A 117 24.05 8.80 -27.03
N LEU A 118 23.49 8.75 -28.24
CA LEU A 118 23.69 9.81 -29.25
C LEU A 118 22.97 11.12 -28.85
N ALA A 119 21.96 11.08 -28.04
CA ALA A 119 21.34 12.31 -27.55
C ALA A 119 22.22 13.04 -26.52
N VAL A 120 23.05 12.30 -25.78
CA VAL A 120 24.02 12.84 -24.81
C VAL A 120 25.33 13.27 -25.47
N ASP A 121 25.62 12.73 -26.64
CA ASP A 121 26.80 13.14 -27.41
C ASP A 121 26.68 14.59 -27.91
N GLY A 122 27.64 15.43 -27.52
CA GLY A 122 27.75 16.84 -27.91
C GLY A 122 28.61 17.07 -29.15
N GLY A 123 28.94 15.99 -29.86
CA GLY A 123 29.80 16.02 -31.06
C GLY A 123 31.19 15.48 -30.76
N SER A 124 31.29 14.35 -30.12
CA SER A 124 32.54 13.60 -29.94
C SER A 124 33.18 13.26 -31.29
N SER A 125 34.47 13.25 -31.32
CA SER A 125 35.21 13.06 -32.57
C SER A 125 36.54 12.34 -32.37
N ASP A 126 36.93 11.62 -33.40
CA ASP A 126 38.23 11.02 -33.54
C ASP A 126 38.70 11.12 -35.01
N ALA A 127 40.02 11.16 -35.24
CA ALA A 127 40.58 11.27 -36.58
C ALA A 127 40.36 10.01 -37.44
N CYS A 128 40.35 8.83 -36.79
CA CYS A 128 40.11 7.55 -37.44
C CYS A 128 38.65 7.10 -37.37
N GLY A 129 37.82 7.79 -36.55
CA GLY A 129 36.40 7.59 -36.47
C GLY A 129 35.94 6.90 -35.17
N ILE A 130 34.69 7.12 -34.81
CA ILE A 130 34.06 6.53 -33.61
C ILE A 130 33.38 5.21 -33.98
N ALA A 131 33.57 4.20 -33.14
CA ALA A 131 32.95 2.88 -33.25
C ALA A 131 31.67 2.75 -32.40
N SER A 132 31.68 3.25 -31.15
CA SER A 132 30.55 3.08 -30.23
C SER A 132 30.45 4.19 -29.20
N TYR A 133 29.22 4.31 -28.66
CA TYR A 133 28.87 5.17 -27.56
C TYR A 133 28.16 4.32 -26.51
N GLU A 134 28.61 4.37 -25.25
CA GLU A 134 28.02 3.62 -24.17
C GLU A 134 27.75 4.53 -22.98
N LEU A 135 26.60 4.34 -22.32
CA LEU A 135 26.24 5.03 -21.10
C LEU A 135 26.39 4.11 -19.90
N ASN A 136 26.85 4.66 -18.79
CA ASN A 136 26.85 3.95 -17.50
C ASN A 136 25.44 3.69 -16.96
N ILE A 137 24.46 4.51 -17.34
CA ILE A 137 23.03 4.39 -17.04
C ILE A 137 22.31 4.70 -18.34
N ASP A 138 21.56 3.73 -18.85
CA ASP A 138 20.83 3.83 -20.12
C ASP A 138 19.31 3.89 -19.93
N THR A 139 18.82 3.62 -18.71
CA THR A 139 17.40 3.64 -18.37
C THR A 139 17.20 4.38 -17.05
N LEU A 140 16.24 5.29 -17.04
CA LEU A 140 15.81 6.03 -15.86
C LEU A 140 14.36 5.66 -15.53
N ASP A 141 14.02 5.76 -14.25
CA ASP A 141 12.68 5.54 -13.73
C ASP A 141 12.27 6.67 -12.76
N CYS A 142 11.11 6.52 -12.14
CA CYS A 142 10.54 7.48 -11.19
C CYS A 142 11.49 7.88 -10.05
N SER A 143 12.43 7.02 -9.68
CA SER A 143 13.41 7.33 -8.62
C SER A 143 14.49 8.31 -9.06
N ASN A 144 14.59 8.55 -10.36
CA ASN A 144 15.58 9.41 -10.99
C ASN A 144 15.02 10.81 -11.37
N LEU A 145 13.77 11.13 -10.97
CA LEU A 145 13.19 12.44 -11.27
C LEU A 145 14.09 13.58 -10.81
N GLY A 146 14.22 14.59 -11.67
CA GLY A 146 15.19 15.68 -11.53
C GLY A 146 16.51 15.40 -12.24
N ASN A 147 17.63 15.77 -11.65
CA ASN A 147 18.94 15.74 -12.29
C ASN A 147 19.71 14.46 -11.97
N THR A 148 20.01 13.69 -12.99
CA THR A 148 20.88 12.51 -12.91
C THR A 148 22.14 12.75 -13.73
N THR A 149 23.33 12.47 -13.17
CA THR A 149 24.60 12.55 -13.91
C THR A 149 24.84 11.21 -14.59
N VAL A 150 25.00 11.24 -15.90
CA VAL A 150 25.38 10.08 -16.72
C VAL A 150 26.80 10.26 -17.24
N ILE A 151 27.49 9.16 -17.52
CA ILE A 151 28.83 9.13 -18.11
C ILE A 151 28.69 8.47 -19.47
N LEU A 152 29.08 9.19 -20.50
CA LEU A 152 29.21 8.70 -21.85
C LEU A 152 30.66 8.25 -22.08
N THR A 153 30.84 6.98 -22.45
CA THR A 153 32.12 6.43 -22.93
C THR A 153 32.05 6.33 -24.42
N VAL A 154 33.04 6.94 -25.08
CA VAL A 154 33.20 6.96 -26.53
C VAL A 154 34.39 6.08 -26.88
N THR A 155 34.21 5.09 -27.76
CA THR A 155 35.25 4.20 -28.23
C THR A 155 35.47 4.41 -29.72
N ASP A 156 36.72 4.58 -30.13
CA ASP A 156 37.08 4.69 -31.54
C ASP A 156 37.10 3.34 -32.26
N VAL A 157 37.37 3.33 -33.55
CA VAL A 157 37.41 2.09 -34.36
C VAL A 157 38.63 1.22 -34.04
N ASN A 158 39.62 1.74 -33.31
CA ASN A 158 40.86 1.07 -32.94
C ASN A 158 40.85 0.57 -31.49
N GLY A 159 39.81 0.96 -30.72
CA GLY A 159 39.61 0.49 -29.36
C GLY A 159 40.16 1.44 -28.28
N ASN A 160 40.55 2.67 -28.63
CA ASN A 160 40.89 3.66 -27.61
C ASN A 160 39.60 4.31 -27.07
N GLU A 161 39.60 4.69 -25.80
CA GLU A 161 38.40 5.14 -25.09
C GLU A 161 38.60 6.49 -24.41
N SER A 162 37.56 7.26 -24.39
CA SER A 162 37.46 8.50 -23.64
C SER A 162 36.07 8.66 -23.07
N SER A 163 35.91 9.46 -22.00
CA SER A 163 34.60 9.65 -21.41
C SER A 163 34.35 11.11 -21.00
N CYS A 164 33.07 11.49 -21.00
CA CYS A 164 32.59 12.77 -20.49
C CYS A 164 31.34 12.55 -19.65
N SER A 165 30.90 13.57 -18.91
CA SER A 165 29.70 13.53 -18.12
C SER A 165 28.69 14.59 -18.55
N ALA A 166 27.42 14.24 -18.52
CA ALA A 166 26.27 15.12 -18.78
C ALA A 166 25.24 15.02 -17.66
N ILE A 167 24.43 16.05 -17.55
CA ILE A 167 23.24 16.05 -16.71
C ILE A 167 22.03 15.70 -17.57
N VAL A 168 21.34 14.63 -17.20
CA VAL A 168 20.02 14.30 -17.73
C VAL A 168 18.99 14.78 -16.73
N THR A 169 18.16 15.74 -17.12
CA THR A 169 17.03 16.22 -16.33
C THR A 169 15.81 15.40 -16.74
N LEU A 170 15.27 14.62 -15.78
CA LEU A 170 14.07 13.82 -15.99
C LEU A 170 12.86 14.55 -15.41
N GLU A 171 11.85 14.76 -16.25
CA GLU A 171 10.60 15.41 -15.90
C GLU A 171 9.44 14.40 -15.99
N ASP A 172 8.51 14.48 -15.03
CA ASP A 172 7.25 13.77 -15.08
C ASP A 172 6.16 14.76 -15.51
N ASN A 173 5.75 14.67 -16.75
CA ASN A 173 4.65 15.43 -17.33
C ASN A 173 3.44 14.54 -17.63
N THR A 174 3.44 13.29 -17.11
CA THR A 174 2.36 12.34 -17.29
C THR A 174 1.16 12.79 -16.45
N PRO A 175 -0.01 13.08 -17.05
CA PRO A 175 -1.18 13.50 -16.28
C PRO A 175 -1.66 12.38 -15.36
N LEU A 176 -1.96 12.72 -14.09
CA LEU A 176 -2.68 11.86 -13.16
C LEU A 176 -4.04 11.45 -13.75
N GLU A 177 -4.37 10.17 -13.69
CA GLU A 177 -5.73 9.69 -13.92
C GLU A 177 -6.44 9.50 -12.58
N LEU A 178 -7.57 10.20 -12.39
CA LEU A 178 -8.40 10.13 -11.19
C LEU A 178 -9.73 9.47 -11.55
N VAL A 179 -9.92 8.23 -11.08
CA VAL A 179 -11.16 7.47 -11.26
C VAL A 179 -12.06 7.70 -10.05
N CYS A 180 -13.19 8.37 -10.25
CA CYS A 180 -14.11 8.78 -9.20
C CYS A 180 -15.43 8.03 -9.28
N ASN A 181 -15.99 7.67 -8.12
CA ASN A 181 -17.22 6.91 -8.03
C ASN A 181 -18.18 7.54 -7.02
N ASP A 182 -19.45 7.64 -7.41
CA ASP A 182 -20.53 8.00 -6.49
C ASP A 182 -20.68 6.93 -5.43
N VAL A 183 -20.94 7.37 -4.19
CA VAL A 183 -21.04 6.46 -3.05
C VAL A 183 -22.27 6.74 -2.20
N THR A 184 -22.75 5.71 -1.52
CA THR A 184 -23.73 5.85 -0.43
C THR A 184 -23.00 5.59 0.88
N VAL A 185 -23.17 6.48 1.86
CA VAL A 185 -22.58 6.40 3.18
C VAL A 185 -23.65 6.28 4.25
N GLU A 186 -23.42 5.42 5.21
CA GLU A 186 -24.29 5.21 6.36
C GLU A 186 -23.78 6.03 7.54
N LEU A 187 -24.67 6.71 8.23
CA LEU A 187 -24.32 7.47 9.43
C LEU A 187 -24.08 6.53 10.62
N ASN A 188 -23.12 6.92 11.45
CA ASN A 188 -22.80 6.21 12.68
C ASN A 188 -23.77 6.63 13.83
N GLN A 189 -23.52 6.09 15.04
CA GLN A 189 -24.34 6.40 16.23
C GLN A 189 -24.26 7.87 16.66
N ASP A 190 -23.27 8.62 16.22
CA ASP A 190 -23.15 10.06 16.49
C ASP A 190 -23.84 10.91 15.41
N GLY A 191 -24.48 10.27 14.43
CA GLY A 191 -25.17 10.95 13.31
C GLY A 191 -24.24 11.54 12.27
N VAL A 192 -23.01 11.03 12.13
CA VAL A 192 -22.01 11.48 11.16
C VAL A 192 -21.39 10.34 10.38
N ALA A 193 -20.90 10.64 9.17
CA ALA A 193 -20.05 9.74 8.39
C ALA A 193 -18.87 10.53 7.80
N PHE A 194 -17.71 9.89 7.71
CA PHE A 194 -16.50 10.52 7.18
C PHE A 194 -16.25 10.11 5.74
N ILE A 195 -15.97 11.12 4.92
CA ILE A 195 -15.62 10.95 3.51
C ILE A 195 -14.10 10.95 3.41
N THR A 196 -13.53 9.80 3.12
CA THR A 196 -12.09 9.68 2.87
C THR A 196 -11.83 9.68 1.37
N PRO A 197 -10.66 10.19 0.92
CA PRO A 197 -10.31 10.12 -0.51
C PRO A 197 -10.43 8.73 -1.11
N SER A 198 -9.96 7.70 -0.39
CA SER A 198 -10.00 6.31 -0.84
C SER A 198 -11.40 5.69 -0.93
N LEU A 199 -12.40 6.33 -0.32
CA LEU A 199 -13.81 5.92 -0.43
C LEU A 199 -14.41 6.32 -1.77
N VAL A 200 -14.00 7.47 -2.30
CA VAL A 200 -14.65 8.15 -3.42
C VAL A 200 -13.81 8.15 -4.70
N ALA A 201 -12.50 7.90 -4.60
CA ALA A 201 -11.61 7.94 -5.75
C ALA A 201 -10.45 6.96 -5.66
N GLU A 202 -9.99 6.52 -6.84
CA GLU A 202 -8.74 5.80 -7.07
C GLU A 202 -7.86 6.66 -7.97
N VAL A 203 -6.58 6.78 -7.62
CA VAL A 203 -5.57 7.47 -8.43
C VAL A 203 -4.77 6.44 -9.19
N ILE A 204 -4.64 6.65 -10.49
CA ILE A 204 -3.73 5.91 -11.36
C ILE A 204 -2.65 6.91 -11.77
N ASP A 205 -1.45 6.66 -11.28
CA ASP A 205 -0.28 7.50 -11.53
C ASP A 205 0.90 6.59 -11.91
N GLY A 206 1.61 6.96 -12.96
CA GLY A 206 2.81 6.24 -13.41
C GLY A 206 3.98 6.44 -12.46
N CYS A 207 4.04 7.58 -11.77
CA CYS A 207 5.16 7.96 -10.93
C CYS A 207 4.79 8.81 -9.73
N GLY A 208 5.30 8.42 -8.59
CA GLY A 208 5.28 9.27 -7.41
C GLY A 208 4.32 8.87 -6.32
N THR A 209 4.25 9.68 -5.28
CA THR A 209 3.29 9.55 -4.18
C THR A 209 2.25 10.63 -4.35
N SER A 210 1.13 10.29 -4.94
CA SER A 210 0.02 11.24 -5.08
C SER A 210 -0.60 11.57 -3.72
N THR A 211 -0.83 12.84 -3.47
CA THR A 211 -1.66 13.32 -2.37
C THR A 211 -3.06 13.54 -2.87
N VAL A 212 -4.05 12.90 -2.20
CA VAL A 212 -5.46 13.03 -2.55
C VAL A 212 -6.20 13.65 -1.39
N THR A 213 -7.02 14.64 -1.67
CA THR A 213 -7.84 15.35 -0.69
C THR A 213 -9.27 15.52 -1.19
N VAL A 214 -10.19 15.71 -0.26
CA VAL A 214 -11.59 16.03 -0.54
C VAL A 214 -11.94 17.37 0.10
N ASP A 215 -12.88 18.11 -0.47
CA ASP A 215 -13.35 19.40 0.06
C ASP A 215 -14.42 19.23 1.15
N VAL A 216 -15.07 18.07 1.21
CA VAL A 216 -16.03 17.68 2.26
C VAL A 216 -15.55 16.39 2.91
N GLU A 217 -15.13 16.46 4.17
CA GLU A 217 -14.59 15.34 4.93
C GLU A 217 -15.62 14.65 5.83
N GLU A 218 -16.74 15.31 6.11
CA GLU A 218 -17.77 14.83 7.01
C GLU A 218 -19.16 15.21 6.48
N VAL A 219 -20.10 14.29 6.63
CA VAL A 219 -21.53 14.49 6.37
C VAL A 219 -22.33 14.08 7.60
N SER A 220 -23.54 14.59 7.74
CA SER A 220 -24.36 14.45 8.94
C SER A 220 -25.82 14.14 8.62
N CYS A 221 -26.65 14.00 9.65
CA CYS A 221 -28.10 13.83 9.52
C CYS A 221 -28.78 14.96 8.69
N ALA A 222 -28.20 16.16 8.66
CA ALA A 222 -28.74 17.27 7.88
C ALA A 222 -28.64 17.06 6.35
N ASP A 223 -27.80 16.14 5.93
CA ASP A 223 -27.52 15.84 4.53
C ASP A 223 -28.38 14.69 3.98
N ILE A 224 -29.17 14.02 4.82
CA ILE A 224 -30.05 12.94 4.40
C ILE A 224 -31.09 13.47 3.42
N GLY A 225 -31.28 12.77 2.31
CA GLY A 225 -32.22 13.12 1.26
C GLY A 225 -31.77 14.24 0.32
N THR A 226 -30.59 14.84 0.56
CA THR A 226 -29.97 15.85 -0.30
C THR A 226 -28.61 15.34 -0.77
N PRO A 227 -28.42 15.05 -2.07
CA PRO A 227 -27.12 14.61 -2.57
C PRO A 227 -26.02 15.64 -2.31
N VAL A 228 -24.93 15.22 -1.69
CA VAL A 228 -23.77 16.07 -1.40
C VAL A 228 -22.75 15.92 -2.53
N THR A 229 -22.38 17.04 -3.17
CA THR A 229 -21.29 17.02 -4.16
C THR A 229 -19.96 17.19 -3.45
N VAL A 230 -19.05 16.24 -3.65
CA VAL A 230 -17.70 16.24 -3.08
C VAL A 230 -16.70 16.36 -4.22
N ASN A 231 -15.81 17.36 -4.16
CA ASN A 231 -14.72 17.50 -5.10
C ASN A 231 -13.47 16.81 -4.54
N VAL A 232 -12.86 16.00 -5.38
CA VAL A 232 -11.64 15.25 -5.08
C VAL A 232 -10.49 15.89 -5.85
N PHE A 233 -9.40 16.19 -5.17
CA PHE A 233 -8.19 16.80 -5.73
C PHE A 233 -7.03 15.84 -5.55
N ALA A 234 -6.28 15.57 -6.61
CA ALA A 234 -5.06 14.78 -6.58
C ALA A 234 -3.89 15.60 -7.11
N ASN A 235 -2.70 15.41 -6.51
CA ASN A 235 -1.45 16.04 -6.92
C ASN A 235 -0.31 15.05 -6.66
N ASP A 236 0.59 14.85 -7.64
CA ASP A 236 1.72 13.92 -7.59
C ASP A 236 2.97 14.51 -6.93
N GLY A 237 3.01 15.82 -6.69
CA GLY A 237 4.20 16.51 -6.19
C GLY A 237 5.21 16.90 -7.28
N ASN A 238 5.04 16.41 -8.52
CA ASN A 238 5.90 16.70 -9.66
C ASN A 238 5.37 17.86 -10.53
N GLY A 239 4.13 18.25 -10.30
CA GLY A 239 3.46 19.37 -11.01
C GLY A 239 2.15 18.98 -11.66
N ASN A 240 1.83 17.68 -11.72
CA ASN A 240 0.59 17.20 -12.31
C ASN A 240 -0.52 17.18 -11.26
N SER A 241 -1.74 17.47 -11.67
CA SER A 241 -2.92 17.48 -10.81
C SER A 241 -4.16 17.05 -11.57
N ALA A 242 -5.08 16.39 -10.86
CA ALA A 242 -6.38 16.00 -11.37
C ALA A 242 -7.48 16.38 -10.39
N VAL A 243 -8.66 16.64 -10.92
CA VAL A 243 -9.86 16.98 -10.14
C VAL A 243 -11.06 16.25 -10.71
N CYS A 244 -11.89 15.68 -9.84
CA CYS A 244 -13.20 15.15 -10.21
C CYS A 244 -14.24 15.51 -9.14
N SER A 245 -15.50 15.25 -9.42
CA SER A 245 -16.60 15.46 -8.49
C SER A 245 -17.42 14.18 -8.42
N VAL A 246 -17.84 13.82 -7.21
CA VAL A 246 -18.70 12.65 -6.93
C VAL A 246 -19.96 13.09 -6.19
N ILE A 247 -20.99 12.29 -6.30
CA ILE A 247 -22.21 12.44 -5.51
C ILE A 247 -22.17 11.47 -4.34
N VAL A 248 -22.22 12.01 -3.13
CA VAL A 248 -22.37 11.23 -1.89
C VAL A 248 -23.84 11.25 -1.48
N THR A 249 -24.44 10.09 -1.38
CA THR A 249 -25.80 9.90 -0.85
C THR A 249 -25.69 9.48 0.61
N VAL A 250 -26.33 10.24 1.49
CA VAL A 250 -26.30 9.98 2.94
C VAL A 250 -27.58 9.26 3.34
N VAL A 251 -27.43 8.18 4.09
CA VAL A 251 -28.55 7.39 4.62
C VAL A 251 -28.38 7.12 6.10
N ASP A 252 -29.48 7.09 6.82
CA ASP A 252 -29.56 6.54 8.17
C ASP A 252 -30.24 5.18 8.11
N LEU A 253 -29.54 4.15 8.59
CA LEU A 253 -30.01 2.78 8.68
C LEU A 253 -30.05 2.27 10.14
N LEU A 254 -29.73 3.16 11.08
CA LEU A 254 -29.75 2.82 12.49
C LEU A 254 -31.15 3.11 13.07
N GLY A 255 -31.75 2.11 13.68
CA GLY A 255 -33.00 2.31 14.40
C GLY A 255 -32.77 2.88 15.80
N PRO A 256 -33.80 3.52 16.38
CA PRO A 256 -33.71 4.15 17.70
C PRO A 256 -33.20 3.20 18.79
N GLN A 257 -32.35 3.71 19.65
CA GLN A 257 -31.88 2.99 20.82
C GLN A 257 -32.92 3.09 21.92
N ILE A 258 -33.52 1.94 22.32
CA ILE A 258 -34.52 1.87 23.35
C ILE A 258 -33.89 1.41 24.66
N VAL A 259 -34.14 2.16 25.74
CA VAL A 259 -33.87 1.72 27.12
C VAL A 259 -35.16 1.15 27.66
N CYS A 260 -35.18 -0.17 27.90
CA CYS A 260 -36.31 -0.88 28.48
C CYS A 260 -36.24 -0.92 30.00
N PRO A 261 -37.40 -0.95 30.71
CA PRO A 261 -37.45 -1.28 32.10
C PRO A 261 -36.91 -2.70 32.38
N ASP A 262 -36.35 -2.91 33.56
CA ASP A 262 -36.05 -4.24 34.08
C ASP A 262 -37.34 -5.04 34.32
N ASP A 263 -37.23 -6.38 34.33
CA ASP A 263 -38.34 -7.27 34.74
C ASP A 263 -38.89 -6.90 36.11
N GLN A 264 -40.22 -6.89 36.25
CA GLN A 264 -40.92 -6.40 37.43
C GLN A 264 -41.87 -7.44 37.98
N VAL A 265 -42.11 -7.38 39.30
CA VAL A 265 -43.18 -8.12 39.97
C VAL A 265 -44.15 -7.11 40.52
N VAL A 266 -45.41 -7.25 40.16
CA VAL A 266 -46.50 -6.40 40.58
C VAL A 266 -47.61 -7.25 41.19
N ASN A 267 -48.45 -6.64 42.02
CA ASN A 267 -49.56 -7.32 42.65
C ASN A 267 -50.89 -6.85 42.06
N LEU A 268 -51.88 -7.74 42.03
CA LEU A 268 -53.24 -7.39 41.68
C LEU A 268 -53.81 -6.36 42.65
N ASP A 269 -54.63 -5.49 42.15
CA ASP A 269 -55.47 -4.60 42.95
C ASP A 269 -56.57 -5.38 43.68
N ALA A 270 -57.32 -4.70 44.56
CA ALA A 270 -58.40 -5.33 45.38
C ALA A 270 -59.56 -5.88 44.53
N ASP A 271 -59.67 -5.47 43.28
CA ASP A 271 -60.65 -5.95 42.30
C ASP A 271 -60.16 -7.20 41.50
N GLY A 272 -58.96 -7.70 41.83
CA GLY A 272 -58.37 -8.86 41.16
C GLY A 272 -57.76 -8.59 39.79
N THR A 273 -57.45 -7.34 39.49
CA THR A 273 -56.77 -6.94 38.25
C THR A 273 -55.57 -6.06 38.52
N TYR A 274 -54.66 -5.94 37.53
CA TYR A 274 -53.58 -4.97 37.55
C TYR A 274 -53.73 -4.05 36.31
N THR A 275 -53.71 -2.75 36.54
CA THR A 275 -53.77 -1.78 35.44
C THR A 275 -52.36 -1.40 35.02
N LEU A 276 -52.03 -1.74 33.76
CA LEU A 276 -50.70 -1.50 33.19
C LEU A 276 -50.36 -0.01 33.14
N GLY A 277 -49.21 0.35 33.66
CA GLY A 277 -48.67 1.72 33.63
C GLY A 277 -48.28 2.20 32.27
N ASN A 278 -48.03 3.48 32.16
CA ASN A 278 -47.47 4.09 30.94
C ASN A 278 -45.98 4.34 31.17
N TYR A 279 -45.16 3.35 30.85
CA TYR A 279 -43.69 3.37 31.03
C TYR A 279 -42.98 4.38 30.14
N ILE A 280 -43.63 4.81 29.04
CA ILE A 280 -43.13 5.87 28.18
C ILE A 280 -43.36 7.23 28.82
N ALA A 281 -44.56 7.47 29.34
CA ALA A 281 -44.91 8.77 29.93
C ALA A 281 -44.20 9.04 31.25
N ASP A 282 -43.92 7.99 32.06
CA ASP A 282 -43.22 8.13 33.33
C ASP A 282 -41.68 8.12 33.19
N GLY A 283 -41.16 7.92 31.94
CA GLY A 283 -39.74 7.93 31.64
C GLY A 283 -38.99 6.65 31.98
N SER A 284 -39.71 5.58 32.35
CA SER A 284 -39.08 4.26 32.63
C SER A 284 -38.66 3.56 31.35
N ALA A 285 -39.33 3.82 30.23
CA ALA A 285 -38.91 3.47 28.86
C ALA A 285 -38.59 4.72 28.07
N THR A 286 -37.41 4.76 27.46
CA THR A 286 -36.97 5.89 26.66
C THR A 286 -36.43 5.41 25.32
N ALA A 287 -36.55 6.24 24.29
CA ALA A 287 -35.96 6.00 22.99
C ALA A 287 -35.18 7.25 22.55
N THR A 288 -33.97 7.03 22.04
CA THR A 288 -33.12 8.06 21.45
C THR A 288 -32.60 7.57 20.10
N ASP A 289 -32.33 8.48 19.21
CA ASP A 289 -31.83 8.14 17.89
C ASP A 289 -30.72 9.08 17.46
N ASN A 290 -29.85 8.64 16.56
CA ASN A 290 -28.71 9.42 16.07
C ASN A 290 -29.14 10.59 15.19
N CYS A 291 -30.27 10.46 14.45
CA CYS A 291 -30.75 11.48 13.50
C CYS A 291 -32.17 11.97 13.79
N THR A 292 -32.95 11.25 14.56
CA THR A 292 -34.34 11.62 14.90
C THR A 292 -34.46 12.07 16.34
N ASP A 293 -34.67 13.37 16.58
CA ASP A 293 -34.88 13.94 17.92
C ASP A 293 -36.01 14.97 17.91
N PRO A 294 -37.11 14.71 18.66
CA PRO A 294 -37.43 13.50 19.45
C PRO A 294 -37.93 12.34 18.61
N VAL A 295 -37.70 11.10 19.06
CA VAL A 295 -38.34 9.90 18.50
C VAL A 295 -39.85 9.96 18.80
N THR A 296 -40.66 10.27 17.80
CA THR A 296 -42.09 10.49 17.95
C THR A 296 -42.95 9.24 17.82
N ILE A 297 -42.48 8.23 17.09
CA ILE A 297 -43.13 6.95 16.93
C ILE A 297 -42.54 6.01 17.99
N PHE A 298 -43.13 6.05 19.20
CA PHE A 298 -42.70 5.21 20.32
C PHE A 298 -43.95 4.65 20.99
N SER A 299 -44.09 3.34 21.03
CA SER A 299 -45.30 2.66 21.46
C SER A 299 -45.01 1.54 22.48
N GLN A 300 -46.01 1.28 23.30
CA GLN A 300 -46.05 0.20 24.30
C GLN A 300 -47.18 -0.76 23.96
N ASP A 301 -46.90 -2.06 24.00
CA ASP A 301 -47.91 -3.11 23.81
C ASP A 301 -47.70 -4.22 24.86
N PRO A 302 -48.71 -4.54 25.71
CA PRO A 302 -50.09 -4.00 25.72
C PRO A 302 -50.11 -2.48 26.01
N ALA A 303 -51.14 -1.80 25.48
CA ALA A 303 -51.30 -0.36 25.67
C ALA A 303 -51.43 0.04 27.12
N PRO A 304 -50.97 1.24 27.53
CA PRO A 304 -51.18 1.75 28.89
C PRO A 304 -52.68 1.74 29.30
N GLY A 305 -52.97 1.40 30.51
CA GLY A 305 -54.35 1.25 31.00
C GLY A 305 -54.99 -0.12 30.70
N THR A 306 -54.30 -1.01 30.00
CA THR A 306 -54.76 -2.39 29.83
C THR A 306 -54.83 -3.13 31.17
N THR A 307 -55.93 -3.79 31.45
CA THR A 307 -56.06 -4.64 32.63
C THR A 307 -55.43 -6.01 32.40
N LEU A 308 -54.53 -6.39 33.26
CA LEU A 308 -53.81 -7.66 33.23
C LEU A 308 -54.26 -8.56 34.37
N GLY A 309 -54.30 -9.86 34.09
CA GLY A 309 -54.58 -10.90 35.09
C GLY A 309 -53.30 -11.52 35.63
N LEU A 310 -53.45 -12.49 36.54
CA LEU A 310 -52.35 -13.26 37.13
C LEU A 310 -51.42 -13.88 36.09
N GLY A 311 -50.14 -13.90 36.42
CA GLY A 311 -49.09 -14.56 35.66
C GLY A 311 -48.13 -13.62 34.96
N ILE A 312 -47.18 -14.19 34.19
CA ILE A 312 -46.18 -13.44 33.47
C ILE A 312 -46.78 -12.82 32.22
N GLN A 313 -46.63 -11.52 32.10
CA GLN A 313 -47.01 -10.73 30.92
C GLN A 313 -45.75 -10.17 30.28
N VAL A 314 -45.68 -10.13 28.94
CA VAL A 314 -44.57 -9.47 28.26
C VAL A 314 -45.06 -8.09 27.80
N VAL A 315 -44.32 -7.08 28.17
CA VAL A 315 -44.58 -5.71 27.72
C VAL A 315 -43.52 -5.35 26.67
N ASN A 316 -43.96 -5.09 25.43
CA ASN A 316 -43.12 -4.78 24.33
C ASN A 316 -43.10 -3.26 24.08
N PHE A 317 -41.95 -2.74 23.66
CA PHE A 317 -41.79 -1.38 23.17
C PHE A 317 -41.29 -1.44 21.74
N THR A 318 -41.82 -0.54 20.92
CA THR A 318 -41.39 -0.37 19.52
C THR A 318 -41.17 1.11 19.26
N ALA A 319 -40.00 1.44 18.79
CA ALA A 319 -39.65 2.79 18.33
C ALA A 319 -39.30 2.77 16.87
N GLU A 320 -39.72 3.80 16.15
CA GLU A 320 -39.43 4.01 14.73
C GLU A 320 -38.96 5.45 14.56
N ASP A 321 -37.86 5.62 13.79
CA ASP A 321 -37.33 6.92 13.43
C ASP A 321 -38.09 7.53 12.24
N GLU A 322 -37.69 8.72 11.80
CA GLU A 322 -38.30 9.37 10.63
C GLU A 322 -37.89 8.76 9.28
N TYR A 323 -36.85 7.90 9.26
CA TYR A 323 -36.35 7.20 8.08
C TYR A 323 -36.92 5.78 7.93
N GLY A 324 -37.72 5.32 8.92
CA GLY A 324 -38.39 4.03 8.91
C GLY A 324 -37.62 2.90 9.54
N ASN A 325 -36.52 3.18 10.25
CA ASN A 325 -35.79 2.15 10.97
C ASN A 325 -36.48 1.86 12.31
N VAL A 326 -36.63 0.60 12.64
CA VAL A 326 -37.43 0.13 13.76
C VAL A 326 -36.57 -0.62 14.75
N SER A 327 -36.73 -0.31 16.03
CA SER A 327 -36.16 -1.06 17.14
C SER A 327 -37.24 -1.54 18.10
N THR A 328 -36.99 -2.65 18.77
CA THR A 328 -37.90 -3.22 19.75
C THR A 328 -37.15 -3.68 21.00
N CYS A 329 -37.79 -3.59 22.14
CA CYS A 329 -37.35 -4.23 23.35
C CYS A 329 -38.55 -4.69 24.21
N SER A 330 -38.34 -5.52 25.22
CA SER A 330 -39.39 -6.01 26.07
C SER A 330 -38.90 -6.33 27.49
N PHE A 331 -39.80 -6.34 28.42
CA PHE A 331 -39.55 -6.85 29.76
C PHE A 331 -40.69 -7.77 30.26
N GLU A 332 -40.40 -8.62 31.21
CA GLU A 332 -41.40 -9.47 31.85
C GLU A 332 -42.03 -8.79 33.08
N LEU A 333 -43.37 -8.74 33.10
CA LEU A 333 -44.17 -8.24 34.21
C LEU A 333 -44.88 -9.43 34.87
N ASP A 334 -44.43 -9.85 36.04
CA ASP A 334 -45.03 -10.95 36.80
C ASP A 334 -46.13 -10.41 37.72
N VAL A 335 -47.38 -10.58 37.30
CA VAL A 335 -48.58 -10.14 38.08
C VAL A 335 -48.97 -11.21 39.09
N GLN A 336 -48.87 -10.90 40.37
CA GLN A 336 -49.11 -11.81 41.47
C GLN A 336 -50.33 -11.40 42.32
N ASP A 337 -50.94 -12.34 43.02
CA ASP A 337 -52.03 -12.08 43.94
C ASP A 337 -51.49 -11.79 45.36
N ILE A 338 -51.79 -10.62 45.93
CA ILE A 338 -51.37 -10.24 47.28
C ILE A 338 -52.10 -11.10 48.36
N LEU A 339 -53.34 -11.47 48.06
CA LEU A 339 -54.22 -12.22 49.03
C LEU A 339 -54.03 -13.73 48.86
N GLY A 340 -53.41 -14.14 47.78
CA GLY A 340 -53.14 -15.51 47.48
C GLY A 340 -51.78 -15.96 47.99
N ASN A 341 -51.56 -16.02 49.29
CA ASN A 341 -50.74 -17.09 49.80
C ASN A 341 -51.46 -18.40 49.45
N ASN A 342 -51.52 -18.75 48.15
CA ASN A 342 -51.94 -20.09 47.72
C ASN A 342 -50.87 -21.09 48.17
N ASN A 343 -50.53 -21.04 49.42
CA ASN A 343 -49.90 -22.13 50.11
C ASN A 343 -51.00 -23.26 50.21
N THR A 344 -51.17 -23.94 49.11
CA THR A 344 -51.64 -25.33 49.24
C THR A 344 -50.72 -25.96 50.26
N GLU A 345 -51.26 -26.82 51.14
CA GLU A 345 -50.44 -27.48 52.17
C GLU A 345 -49.14 -28.07 51.61
N ASP A 346 -49.09 -28.30 50.35
CA ASP A 346 -47.94 -28.81 49.59
C ASP A 346 -46.80 -27.81 49.48
N PHE A 347 -47.04 -26.57 49.13
CA PHE A 347 -46.02 -25.51 49.04
C PHE A 347 -45.55 -25.06 50.44
N ALA A 348 -46.31 -25.24 51.45
CA ALA A 348 -45.89 -24.99 52.83
C ALA A 348 -44.75 -25.93 53.26
N SER A 349 -44.64 -27.11 52.65
CA SER A 349 -43.60 -28.10 52.93
C SER A 349 -42.22 -27.73 52.40
N LEU A 350 -42.11 -26.76 51.48
CA LEU A 350 -40.84 -26.26 50.94
C LEU A 350 -40.05 -25.53 52.02
N VAL A 351 -38.78 -25.91 52.21
CA VAL A 351 -37.92 -25.36 53.26
C VAL A 351 -36.61 -24.92 52.72
N LEU A 352 -36.16 -23.70 53.12
CA LEU A 352 -34.83 -23.19 52.84
C LEU A 352 -33.91 -23.39 54.03
N TYR A 353 -32.74 -24.01 53.84
CA TYR A 353 -31.77 -24.18 54.92
C TYR A 353 -30.32 -24.29 54.39
N PRO A 354 -29.31 -23.82 55.12
CA PRO A 354 -29.47 -22.96 56.27
C PRO A 354 -30.08 -21.61 55.91
N ASN A 355 -30.75 -20.98 56.82
CA ASN A 355 -31.24 -19.62 56.68
C ASN A 355 -31.23 -18.95 58.07
N PRO A 356 -30.27 -18.02 58.34
CA PRO A 356 -29.35 -17.35 57.37
C PRO A 356 -28.38 -18.31 56.72
N ALA A 357 -28.01 -17.95 55.44
CA ALA A 357 -27.06 -18.66 54.61
C ALA A 357 -25.86 -17.76 54.30
N ASP A 358 -24.69 -18.37 54.04
CA ASP A 358 -23.47 -17.63 53.67
C ASP A 358 -23.20 -17.62 52.14
N SER A 359 -22.94 -18.76 51.56
CA SER A 359 -22.60 -18.90 50.16
C SER A 359 -23.53 -19.82 49.37
N LYS A 360 -24.28 -20.67 50.10
CA LYS A 360 -25.20 -21.64 49.54
C LYS A 360 -26.44 -21.80 50.41
N VAL A 361 -27.58 -22.01 49.77
CA VAL A 361 -28.82 -22.36 50.42
C VAL A 361 -29.44 -23.57 49.74
N ASN A 362 -29.97 -24.52 50.48
CA ASN A 362 -30.68 -25.67 49.96
C ASN A 362 -32.17 -25.37 49.96
N LEU A 363 -32.83 -25.64 48.86
CA LEU A 363 -34.28 -25.73 48.78
C LEU A 363 -34.67 -27.19 48.89
N SER A 364 -35.36 -27.55 49.95
CA SER A 364 -35.93 -28.90 50.17
C SER A 364 -37.37 -28.98 49.66
N ASN A 365 -37.64 -29.99 48.82
CA ASN A 365 -38.96 -30.34 48.28
C ASN A 365 -39.33 -31.75 48.66
N PRO A 366 -39.66 -32.01 49.96
CA PRO A 366 -39.87 -33.34 50.48
C PRO A 366 -41.11 -34.06 49.91
N ARG A 367 -42.05 -33.31 49.36
CA ARG A 367 -43.26 -33.86 48.71
C ARG A 367 -43.08 -33.99 47.19
N GLN A 368 -41.90 -33.62 46.64
CA GLN A 368 -41.59 -33.69 45.20
C GLN A 368 -42.66 -33.04 44.32
N ILE A 369 -43.17 -31.89 44.78
CA ILE A 369 -44.08 -31.08 43.98
C ILE A 369 -43.38 -30.59 42.70
N ASP A 370 -44.10 -30.49 41.59
CA ASP A 370 -43.57 -30.00 40.34
C ASP A 370 -43.29 -28.50 40.42
N LEU A 371 -41.99 -28.16 40.43
CA LEU A 371 -41.52 -26.79 40.49
C LEU A 371 -40.93 -26.37 39.13
N ASN A 372 -41.26 -25.16 38.69
CA ASN A 372 -40.79 -24.62 37.43
C ASN A 372 -39.48 -23.81 37.62
N ASN A 373 -39.51 -22.82 38.51
CA ASN A 373 -38.36 -21.97 38.77
C ASN A 373 -38.42 -21.34 40.17
N VAL A 374 -37.29 -20.85 40.64
CA VAL A 374 -37.19 -19.92 41.76
C VAL A 374 -36.55 -18.61 41.28
N THR A 375 -37.19 -17.51 41.61
CA THR A 375 -36.70 -16.17 41.33
C THR A 375 -36.37 -15.48 42.64
N ILE A 376 -35.17 -14.92 42.72
CA ILE A 376 -34.69 -14.22 43.92
C ILE A 376 -34.81 -12.71 43.67
N TYR A 377 -35.52 -12.03 44.57
CA TYR A 377 -35.73 -10.58 44.51
C TYR A 377 -35.02 -9.90 45.68
N ASP A 378 -34.50 -8.72 45.47
CA ASP A 378 -34.11 -7.82 46.55
C ASP A 378 -35.36 -7.14 47.16
N LEU A 379 -35.16 -6.38 48.24
CA LEU A 379 -36.28 -5.70 48.92
C LEU A 379 -36.91 -4.55 48.10
N THR A 380 -36.30 -4.18 46.97
CA THR A 380 -36.84 -3.17 46.02
C THR A 380 -37.70 -3.82 44.93
N GLY A 381 -37.79 -5.16 44.91
CA GLY A 381 -38.53 -5.94 43.92
C GLY A 381 -37.72 -6.28 42.66
N ARG A 382 -36.43 -5.94 42.63
CA ARG A 382 -35.57 -6.24 41.50
C ARG A 382 -35.13 -7.70 41.53
N ILE A 383 -35.21 -8.38 40.37
CA ILE A 383 -34.67 -9.74 40.19
C ILE A 383 -33.16 -9.72 40.32
N VAL A 384 -32.60 -10.51 41.20
CA VAL A 384 -31.15 -10.69 41.40
C VAL A 384 -30.66 -12.04 40.91
N ASN A 385 -31.54 -13.05 40.80
CA ASN A 385 -31.22 -14.35 40.23
C ASN A 385 -32.51 -15.14 39.90
N LYS A 386 -32.45 -15.99 38.82
CA LYS A 386 -33.54 -16.87 38.42
C LYS A 386 -32.96 -18.26 38.11
N ILE A 387 -33.50 -19.29 38.70
CA ILE A 387 -33.00 -20.65 38.65
C ILE A 387 -34.13 -21.57 38.21
N ASP A 388 -33.87 -22.41 37.23
CA ASP A 388 -34.77 -23.43 36.72
C ASP A 388 -34.83 -24.60 37.72
N LEU A 389 -36.03 -24.97 38.15
CA LEU A 389 -36.31 -26.08 39.05
C LEU A 389 -37.00 -27.26 38.34
N SER A 390 -37.20 -27.21 37.01
CA SER A 390 -37.96 -28.24 36.28
C SER A 390 -37.36 -29.64 36.39
N THR A 391 -36.08 -29.75 36.72
CA THR A 391 -35.39 -31.04 36.92
C THR A 391 -35.09 -31.34 38.40
N MET A 392 -35.64 -30.53 39.30
CA MET A 392 -35.40 -30.68 40.72
C MET A 392 -36.07 -31.95 41.27
N GLY A 393 -35.30 -32.74 42.00
CA GLY A 393 -35.83 -33.85 42.83
C GLY A 393 -36.30 -33.38 44.21
N SER A 394 -35.89 -34.08 45.26
CA SER A 394 -36.25 -33.74 46.62
C SER A 394 -35.47 -32.55 47.19
N GLU A 395 -34.41 -32.14 46.59
CA GLU A 395 -33.54 -31.04 47.06
C GLU A 395 -32.69 -30.47 45.94
N ILE A 396 -32.42 -29.16 46.01
CA ILE A 396 -31.43 -28.44 45.14
C ILE A 396 -30.63 -27.47 45.98
N THR A 397 -29.33 -27.37 45.69
CA THR A 397 -28.45 -26.37 46.28
C THR A 397 -28.34 -25.16 45.36
N ILE A 398 -28.68 -24.00 45.88
CA ILE A 398 -28.64 -22.71 45.18
C ILE A 398 -27.37 -21.97 45.62
N ASP A 399 -26.54 -21.60 44.68
CA ASP A 399 -25.38 -20.76 44.92
C ASP A 399 -25.81 -19.30 45.04
N ILE A 400 -25.54 -18.72 46.23
CA ILE A 400 -25.85 -17.34 46.58
C ILE A 400 -24.58 -16.55 46.94
N SER A 401 -23.40 -17.08 46.60
CA SER A 401 -22.10 -16.48 46.94
C SER A 401 -21.87 -15.08 46.31
N THR A 402 -22.62 -14.76 45.26
CA THR A 402 -22.58 -13.44 44.61
C THR A 402 -23.54 -12.42 45.22
N LEU A 403 -24.42 -12.82 46.12
CA LEU A 403 -25.38 -11.92 46.76
C LEU A 403 -24.74 -11.19 47.94
N ALA A 404 -25.07 -9.91 48.09
CA ALA A 404 -24.62 -9.10 49.20
C ALA A 404 -25.34 -9.50 50.49
N ASN A 405 -24.78 -9.16 51.67
CA ASN A 405 -25.42 -9.36 52.94
C ASN A 405 -26.72 -8.55 53.02
N ALA A 406 -27.84 -9.21 52.87
CA ALA A 406 -29.18 -8.62 52.88
C ALA A 406 -30.26 -9.68 53.05
N THR A 407 -31.50 -9.21 53.18
CA THR A 407 -32.69 -10.05 53.07
C THR A 407 -33.21 -10.03 51.66
N TYR A 408 -33.52 -11.21 51.12
CA TYR A 408 -34.07 -11.43 49.80
C TYR A 408 -35.40 -12.16 49.89
N MET A 409 -36.24 -12.01 48.88
CA MET A 409 -37.48 -12.75 48.71
C MET A 409 -37.29 -13.79 47.61
N LEU A 410 -37.49 -15.04 47.88
CA LEU A 410 -37.48 -16.15 46.96
C LEU A 410 -38.90 -16.50 46.56
N VAL A 411 -39.22 -16.30 45.30
CA VAL A 411 -40.52 -16.69 44.74
C VAL A 411 -40.33 -18.01 44.00
N ILE A 412 -40.85 -19.08 44.52
CA ILE A 412 -40.79 -20.44 44.01
C ILE A 412 -42.10 -20.72 43.27
N LYS A 413 -42.01 -20.97 41.97
CA LYS A 413 -43.15 -21.25 41.10
C LYS A 413 -43.20 -22.73 40.74
N GLY A 414 -44.37 -23.30 40.79
CA GLY A 414 -44.67 -24.65 40.30
C GLY A 414 -45.95 -24.70 39.50
N SER A 415 -46.27 -25.89 38.95
CA SER A 415 -47.45 -26.11 38.11
C SER A 415 -48.79 -25.83 38.82
N GLN A 416 -48.81 -25.82 40.17
CA GLN A 416 -50.03 -25.71 40.97
C GLN A 416 -50.04 -24.51 41.95
N GLY A 417 -49.05 -23.60 41.80
CA GLY A 417 -49.02 -22.44 42.68
C GLY A 417 -47.63 -21.84 42.87
N THR A 418 -47.58 -20.89 43.78
CA THR A 418 -46.35 -20.14 44.09
C THR A 418 -46.14 -20.11 45.58
N SER A 419 -44.91 -20.23 46.06
CA SER A 419 -44.52 -20.04 47.47
C SER A 419 -43.45 -18.98 47.56
N THR A 420 -43.62 -18.07 48.49
CA THR A 420 -42.64 -17.04 48.81
C THR A 420 -41.90 -17.36 50.07
N LYS A 421 -40.61 -17.39 50.09
CA LYS A 421 -39.75 -17.62 51.23
C LYS A 421 -38.75 -16.47 51.39
N GLN A 422 -38.50 -16.11 52.64
CA GLN A 422 -37.49 -15.16 53.02
C GLN A 422 -36.11 -15.85 53.07
N LEU A 423 -35.10 -15.28 52.42
CA LEU A 423 -33.69 -15.69 52.52
C LEU A 423 -32.88 -14.56 53.16
N ILE A 424 -32.14 -14.89 54.20
CA ILE A 424 -31.20 -13.98 54.83
C ILE A 424 -29.78 -14.40 54.40
N VAL A 425 -29.08 -13.54 53.68
CA VAL A 425 -27.69 -13.77 53.28
C VAL A 425 -26.78 -13.06 54.27
N ASN A 426 -25.84 -13.80 54.85
CA ASN A 426 -24.88 -13.30 55.83
C ASN A 426 -23.52 -13.97 55.61
N ASN A 427 -22.74 -13.38 54.69
CA ASN A 427 -21.41 -13.85 54.35
C ASN A 427 -20.41 -13.38 55.44
N TYR A 428 -19.90 -14.29 56.25
CA TYR A 428 -18.86 -14.04 57.25
C TYR A 428 -17.47 -14.09 56.65
#